data_2fc70f389514c887ad8182c96341f196
#
_entry.id   2fc70f389514c887ad8182c96341f196
#
_cell.length_a   1.000
_cell.length_b   1.000
_cell.length_c   1.000
_cell.angle_alpha   90.00
_cell.angle_beta   90.00
_cell.angle_gamma   90.00
#
_symmetry.space_group_name_H-M   'P 1'
#
loop_
_entity.id
_entity.type
_entity.pdbx_description
1 polymer ?
#
loop_
_entity_poly.entity_id
_entity_poly.type
_entity_poly.pdbx_seq_one_letter_code
_entity_poly.pdbx_strand_id
1 'polypeptide(L)'
;MNRIITHPVPDNVILEKDYKVRVRALGEEDFVELSTYQVKVDMHDVQNASMAYFDFEGEAEVEISGPWYIYQVDIRPLSLHIPYSCDTKILRFTIDKPVNLSIEFNEDRRHNLHLFAGEIETKIPDKNNENTLVISGSLNRLNGFGSEVMKRLAEMPKGRTLYIEPGYYYLRETALRLPSDTNIYLAGGAVIAGAFICSHTENITIYGRGILCQKEFHRYSGINGLRLSFAKNICLEDIIFINPPHYTVYIGGCKEVEINNIKAFSCEGWSDGIDIMSSENIRIQGGFLRNSDDCVAIYGSRWEYRGDSKNISVKGLTVWADVAHPLNIGTHGNHEEEGDVMEDISFEDIDILEHNEYQAGYLGCMTINPGDKNTVRNVRYKNIRIEPFKRGKLLDVQVKYNPDYNPAPGRRIEHISFQDIYYNGKGEVTSQIRGYSEEFHVKDVAFDNLVINGQRVGSLEEANIETGDYAYDIRLL
;
A
#
# COMPACT_ATOMS: atom_id res chain seq x y z
N MET A 1 23.05 17.43 12.07
CA MET A 1 24.21 17.08 11.17
C MET A 1 23.60 16.37 9.98
N ASN A 2 23.98 16.76 8.76
CA ASN A 2 23.44 16.07 7.58
C ASN A 2 24.17 14.74 7.40
N ARG A 3 23.45 13.67 7.16
CA ARG A 3 24.01 12.32 7.04
C ARG A 3 23.16 11.46 6.10
N ILE A 4 23.81 10.58 5.34
CA ILE A 4 23.16 9.60 4.46
C ILE A 4 23.64 8.20 4.80
N ILE A 5 22.72 7.25 4.75
CA ILE A 5 22.98 5.80 4.83
C ILE A 5 22.42 5.14 3.59
N THR A 6 23.27 4.44 2.86
CA THR A 6 22.89 3.61 1.71
C THR A 6 22.97 2.14 2.08
N HIS A 7 22.23 1.29 1.40
CA HIS A 7 22.15 -0.11 1.69
C HIS A 7 22.81 -0.95 0.59
N PRO A 8 23.58 -1.99 0.93
CA PRO A 8 24.22 -2.84 -0.06
C PRO A 8 23.18 -3.63 -0.87
N VAL A 9 23.51 -3.95 -2.10
CA VAL A 9 22.65 -4.75 -2.98
C VAL A 9 23.27 -6.12 -3.19
N PRO A 10 22.53 -7.22 -2.93
CA PRO A 10 23.02 -8.57 -3.19
C PRO A 10 23.15 -8.88 -4.70
N ASP A 11 24.12 -9.73 -5.05
CA ASP A 11 24.42 -10.06 -6.46
C ASP A 11 23.25 -10.68 -7.25
N ASN A 12 22.30 -11.33 -6.58
CA ASN A 12 21.19 -12.03 -7.22
C ASN A 12 19.96 -11.13 -7.47
N VAL A 13 20.05 -9.84 -7.17
CA VAL A 13 18.96 -8.89 -7.41
C VAL A 13 19.02 -8.39 -8.86
N ILE A 14 17.84 -8.34 -9.50
CA ILE A 14 17.74 -7.70 -10.83
C ILE A 14 17.59 -6.20 -10.62
N LEU A 15 18.52 -5.45 -11.19
CA LEU A 15 18.53 -4.00 -11.20
C LEU A 15 17.95 -3.48 -12.53
N GLU A 16 17.28 -2.34 -12.46
CA GLU A 16 16.90 -1.55 -13.62
C GLU A 16 17.97 -0.48 -13.85
N LYS A 17 18.31 -0.17 -15.09
CA LYS A 17 19.40 0.75 -15.41
C LYS A 17 18.97 2.01 -16.13
N ASP A 18 17.67 2.25 -16.20
CA ASP A 18 17.11 3.42 -16.89
C ASP A 18 17.47 4.72 -16.19
N TYR A 19 17.67 4.66 -14.87
CA TYR A 19 18.00 5.84 -14.07
C TYR A 19 19.32 5.68 -13.34
N LYS A 20 20.09 6.77 -13.36
CA LYS A 20 21.22 6.94 -12.47
C LYS A 20 20.80 7.90 -11.36
N VAL A 21 20.74 7.40 -10.14
CA VAL A 21 20.34 8.16 -8.94
C VAL A 21 21.55 8.37 -8.06
N ARG A 22 21.83 9.61 -7.71
CA ARG A 22 22.92 9.97 -6.80
C ARG A 22 22.38 10.83 -5.67
N VAL A 23 22.90 10.63 -4.47
CA VAL A 23 22.52 11.38 -3.27
C VAL A 23 23.74 11.84 -2.50
N ARG A 24 23.62 12.98 -1.83
CA ARG A 24 24.63 13.43 -0.87
C ARG A 24 23.97 14.18 0.29
N ALA A 25 24.60 14.15 1.45
CA ALA A 25 24.22 15.03 2.54
C ALA A 25 24.51 16.50 2.11
N LEU A 26 23.57 17.40 2.36
CA LEU A 26 23.74 18.78 1.92
C LEU A 26 24.99 19.41 2.56
N GLY A 27 25.87 19.93 1.73
CA GLY A 27 27.17 20.49 2.12
C GLY A 27 28.36 19.57 1.95
N GLU A 28 28.16 18.28 1.62
CA GLU A 28 29.20 17.35 1.23
C GLU A 28 29.57 17.54 -0.26
N GLU A 29 30.80 17.22 -0.63
CA GLU A 29 31.28 17.36 -2.02
C GLU A 29 30.88 16.13 -2.87
N ASP A 30 30.98 14.93 -2.29
CA ASP A 30 30.85 13.67 -3.01
C ASP A 30 29.43 13.12 -3.00
N PHE A 31 28.95 12.75 -4.17
CA PHE A 31 27.70 11.99 -4.33
C PHE A 31 27.93 10.48 -4.22
N VAL A 32 27.03 9.81 -3.54
CA VAL A 32 26.92 8.36 -3.51
C VAL A 32 25.87 7.92 -4.52
N GLU A 33 26.19 6.96 -5.38
CA GLU A 33 25.24 6.38 -6.34
C GLU A 33 24.39 5.32 -5.66
N LEU A 34 23.06 5.39 -5.85
CA LEU A 34 22.10 4.39 -5.40
C LEU A 34 21.88 3.35 -6.49
N SER A 35 21.74 2.11 -6.08
CA SER A 35 21.28 1.06 -6.98
C SER A 35 19.77 1.16 -7.19
N THR A 36 19.32 0.95 -8.43
CA THR A 36 17.92 0.97 -8.81
C THR A 36 17.40 -0.45 -9.01
N TYR A 37 16.48 -0.86 -8.15
CA TYR A 37 15.82 -2.16 -8.21
C TYR A 37 14.77 -2.17 -9.31
N GLN A 38 14.69 -3.28 -10.05
CA GLN A 38 13.62 -3.49 -11.01
C GLN A 38 12.33 -3.89 -10.28
N VAL A 39 11.25 -3.16 -10.52
CA VAL A 39 9.89 -3.49 -10.07
C VAL A 39 8.96 -3.56 -11.28
N LYS A 40 8.02 -4.51 -11.29
CA LYS A 40 7.04 -4.64 -12.36
C LYS A 40 5.74 -3.95 -11.94
N VAL A 41 5.10 -3.29 -12.89
CA VAL A 41 3.87 -2.51 -12.71
C VAL A 41 2.90 -2.76 -13.85
N ASP A 42 1.61 -2.47 -13.65
CA ASP A 42 0.50 -2.54 -14.62
C ASP A 42 0.29 -3.95 -15.22
N MET A 43 -0.61 -4.75 -14.62
CA MET A 43 -0.90 -6.12 -15.07
C MET A 43 -1.43 -6.24 -16.48
N HIS A 44 -1.99 -5.17 -17.06
CA HIS A 44 -2.53 -5.18 -18.43
C HIS A 44 -1.48 -4.84 -19.49
N ASP A 45 -0.43 -4.13 -19.10
CA ASP A 45 0.71 -3.77 -19.95
C ASP A 45 1.96 -3.74 -19.07
N VAL A 46 2.42 -4.95 -18.69
CA VAL A 46 3.49 -5.12 -17.70
C VAL A 46 4.77 -4.44 -18.16
N GLN A 47 5.21 -3.47 -17.39
CA GLN A 47 6.42 -2.69 -17.61
C GLN A 47 7.35 -2.78 -16.41
N ASN A 48 8.62 -2.46 -16.64
CA ASN A 48 9.61 -2.33 -15.59
C ASN A 48 9.70 -0.87 -15.17
N ALA A 49 9.50 -0.61 -13.90
CA ALA A 49 9.83 0.67 -13.27
C ALA A 49 11.06 0.50 -12.38
N SER A 50 11.64 1.61 -11.98
CA SER A 50 12.82 1.66 -11.11
C SER A 50 12.43 2.02 -9.68
N MET A 51 13.13 1.44 -8.70
CA MET A 51 12.97 1.78 -7.29
C MET A 51 14.35 1.93 -6.64
N ALA A 52 14.56 3.03 -5.93
CA ALA A 52 15.75 3.26 -5.12
C ALA A 52 15.35 3.71 -3.71
N TYR A 53 16.18 3.38 -2.71
CA TYR A 53 15.91 3.80 -1.34
C TYR A 53 17.20 4.05 -0.56
N PHE A 54 17.11 4.94 0.42
CA PHE A 54 18.17 5.29 1.35
C PHE A 54 17.59 5.93 2.62
N ASP A 55 18.40 6.03 3.66
CA ASP A 55 18.02 6.74 4.88
C ASP A 55 18.88 8.00 5.04
N PHE A 56 18.33 9.05 5.67
CA PHE A 56 19.04 10.27 5.92
C PHE A 56 18.60 10.99 7.20
N GLU A 57 19.44 11.90 7.65
CA GLU A 57 19.17 12.84 8.74
C GLU A 57 19.57 14.24 8.28
N GLY A 58 18.77 15.25 8.59
CA GLY A 58 18.96 16.63 8.14
C GLY A 58 18.51 16.83 6.71
N GLU A 59 19.35 17.36 5.83
CA GLU A 59 19.02 17.65 4.44
C GLU A 59 19.85 16.79 3.47
N ALA A 60 19.20 16.28 2.43
CA ALA A 60 19.83 15.50 1.38
C ALA A 60 19.58 16.11 0.01
N GLU A 61 20.64 16.21 -0.80
CA GLU A 61 20.53 16.57 -2.21
C GLU A 61 20.45 15.32 -3.07
N VAL A 62 19.50 15.31 -4.00
CA VAL A 62 19.24 14.21 -4.93
C VAL A 62 19.54 14.69 -6.35
N GLU A 63 20.27 13.87 -7.10
CA GLU A 63 20.53 14.07 -8.52
C GLU A 63 20.10 12.84 -9.30
N ILE A 64 19.27 13.03 -10.33
CA ILE A 64 18.74 11.96 -11.17
C ILE A 64 19.00 12.27 -12.64
N SER A 65 19.54 11.29 -13.37
CA SER A 65 19.61 11.31 -14.82
C SER A 65 18.94 10.05 -15.38
N GLY A 66 18.17 10.24 -16.44
CA GLY A 66 17.53 9.15 -17.18
C GLY A 66 18.18 8.91 -18.55
N PRO A 67 17.70 7.92 -19.30
CA PRO A 67 18.22 7.59 -20.64
C PRO A 67 17.83 8.61 -21.72
N TRP A 68 16.84 9.45 -21.46
CA TRP A 68 16.23 10.38 -22.40
C TRP A 68 16.55 11.83 -22.09
N TYR A 69 16.36 12.73 -23.06
CA TYR A 69 16.27 14.16 -22.80
C TYR A 69 15.04 14.46 -21.97
N ILE A 70 15.17 15.33 -20.97
CA ILE A 70 14.11 15.69 -20.03
C ILE A 70 13.45 16.97 -20.57
N TYR A 71 12.15 16.91 -20.87
CA TYR A 71 11.35 18.07 -21.30
C TYR A 71 10.37 18.49 -20.23
N GLN A 72 9.90 17.51 -19.45
CA GLN A 72 8.95 17.70 -18.37
C GLN A 72 9.34 16.81 -17.20
N VAL A 73 9.10 17.30 -15.99
CA VAL A 73 9.34 16.57 -14.74
C VAL A 73 8.11 16.69 -13.86
N ASP A 74 7.63 15.55 -13.36
CA ASP A 74 6.65 15.49 -12.29
C ASP A 74 7.26 14.74 -11.11
N ILE A 75 7.39 15.42 -9.96
CA ILE A 75 7.79 14.82 -8.68
C ILE A 75 6.52 14.68 -7.87
N ARG A 76 6.04 13.44 -7.71
CA ARG A 76 4.76 13.14 -7.08
C ARG A 76 4.94 12.43 -5.73
N PRO A 77 4.04 12.67 -4.76
CA PRO A 77 2.81 13.47 -4.80
C PRO A 77 3.07 14.95 -5.08
N LEU A 78 2.27 15.54 -5.98
CA LEU A 78 2.36 16.96 -6.31
C LEU A 78 2.08 17.86 -5.10
N SER A 79 1.35 17.36 -4.12
CA SER A 79 1.06 18.02 -2.85
C SER A 79 2.29 18.38 -2.02
N LEU A 80 3.42 17.73 -2.26
CA LEU A 80 4.68 18.01 -1.57
C LEU A 80 5.37 19.27 -2.07
N HIS A 81 5.02 19.76 -3.27
CA HIS A 81 5.57 20.97 -3.88
C HIS A 81 7.10 21.04 -3.83
N ILE A 82 7.80 19.93 -4.11
CA ILE A 82 9.26 19.85 -4.04
C ILE A 82 9.89 20.77 -5.09
N PRO A 83 10.65 21.81 -4.70
CA PRO A 83 11.35 22.65 -5.63
C PRO A 83 12.49 21.87 -6.31
N TYR A 84 12.64 22.03 -7.60
CA TYR A 84 13.68 21.36 -8.34
C TYR A 84 14.33 22.27 -9.39
N SER A 85 15.52 21.89 -9.82
CA SER A 85 16.17 22.40 -11.02
C SER A 85 16.38 21.25 -12.00
N CYS A 86 16.16 21.52 -13.26
CA CYS A 86 16.35 20.52 -14.31
C CYS A 86 17.02 21.16 -15.52
N ASP A 87 18.08 20.55 -16.00
CA ASP A 87 18.57 20.77 -17.36
C ASP A 87 18.03 19.65 -18.26
N THR A 88 18.44 19.62 -19.52
CA THR A 88 17.93 18.59 -20.46
C THR A 88 18.35 17.15 -20.13
N LYS A 89 19.11 16.89 -19.09
CA LYS A 89 19.65 15.56 -18.74
C LYS A 89 19.61 15.23 -17.27
N ILE A 90 19.61 16.23 -16.40
CA ILE A 90 19.80 16.04 -14.95
C ILE A 90 18.76 16.82 -14.18
N LEU A 91 18.01 16.12 -13.35
CA LEU A 91 17.12 16.67 -12.35
C LEU A 91 17.84 16.75 -11.01
N ARG A 92 17.71 17.89 -10.28
CA ARG A 92 18.22 18.07 -8.92
C ARG A 92 17.17 18.69 -8.02
N PHE A 93 17.08 18.15 -6.80
CA PHE A 93 16.24 18.71 -5.74
C PHE A 93 16.83 18.36 -4.37
N THR A 94 16.33 19.05 -3.34
CA THR A 94 16.71 18.82 -1.94
C THR A 94 15.50 18.37 -1.15
N ILE A 95 15.69 17.45 -0.22
CA ILE A 95 14.70 16.98 0.74
C ILE A 95 15.20 17.19 2.16
N ASP A 96 14.31 17.58 3.06
CA ASP A 96 14.55 17.87 4.48
C ASP A 96 13.76 17.01 5.47
N LYS A 97 12.94 16.11 4.92
CA LYS A 97 12.10 15.16 5.68
C LYS A 97 11.92 13.88 4.88
N PRO A 98 11.59 12.76 5.54
CA PRO A 98 11.28 11.51 4.87
C PRO A 98 10.18 11.66 3.82
N VAL A 99 10.40 11.06 2.64
CA VAL A 99 9.47 11.12 1.51
C VAL A 99 9.43 9.81 0.73
N ASN A 100 8.27 9.51 0.19
CA ASN A 100 8.05 8.45 -0.77
C ASN A 100 7.61 9.09 -2.10
N LEU A 101 8.48 9.08 -3.10
CA LEU A 101 8.29 9.81 -4.35
C LEU A 101 8.15 8.89 -5.55
N SER A 102 7.31 9.31 -6.51
CA SER A 102 7.36 8.91 -7.90
C SER A 102 7.94 10.07 -8.73
N ILE A 103 8.94 9.81 -9.53
CA ILE A 103 9.58 10.79 -10.40
C ILE A 103 9.34 10.36 -11.85
N GLU A 104 8.67 11.19 -12.59
CA GLU A 104 8.25 10.95 -13.96
C GLU A 104 8.93 11.94 -14.88
N PHE A 105 9.53 11.44 -15.96
CA PHE A 105 10.06 12.25 -17.03
C PHE A 105 9.18 12.12 -18.27
N ASN A 106 8.82 13.26 -18.86
CA ASN A 106 8.10 13.32 -20.14
C ASN A 106 6.74 12.59 -20.09
N GLU A 107 6.04 12.66 -18.97
CA GLU A 107 4.73 12.01 -18.73
C GLU A 107 4.76 10.47 -18.72
N ASP A 108 5.95 9.85 -18.66
CA ASP A 108 6.04 8.39 -18.57
C ASP A 108 5.77 7.91 -17.14
N ARG A 109 4.60 7.33 -16.94
CA ARG A 109 4.12 6.80 -15.67
C ARG A 109 4.45 5.33 -15.43
N ARG A 110 5.11 4.67 -16.38
CA ARG A 110 5.37 3.23 -16.32
C ARG A 110 6.84 2.88 -16.21
N HIS A 111 7.71 3.60 -16.92
CA HIS A 111 9.17 3.49 -16.77
C HIS A 111 9.72 4.56 -15.83
N ASN A 112 8.95 4.93 -14.82
CA ASN A 112 9.30 5.98 -13.87
C ASN A 112 10.19 5.46 -12.72
N LEU A 113 10.74 6.40 -11.96
CA LEU A 113 11.56 6.12 -10.79
C LEU A 113 10.74 6.33 -9.52
N HIS A 114 10.79 5.37 -8.60
CA HIS A 114 10.31 5.51 -7.24
C HIS A 114 11.50 5.69 -6.30
N LEU A 115 11.52 6.79 -5.55
CA LEU A 115 12.58 7.11 -4.61
C LEU A 115 12.02 7.18 -3.20
N PHE A 116 12.53 6.32 -2.33
CA PHE A 116 12.14 6.26 -0.92
C PHE A 116 13.29 6.73 -0.05
N ALA A 117 13.11 7.88 0.60
CA ALA A 117 14.06 8.46 1.52
C ALA A 117 13.48 8.37 2.94
N GLY A 118 14.06 7.53 3.78
CA GLY A 118 13.62 7.24 5.14
C GLY A 118 14.44 7.97 6.20
N GLU A 119 13.96 7.93 7.44
CA GLU A 119 14.76 8.31 8.60
C GLU A 119 15.83 7.25 8.89
N ILE A 120 16.95 7.65 9.48
CA ILE A 120 17.98 6.70 9.92
C ILE A 120 17.40 5.78 11.00
N GLU A 121 17.59 4.48 10.83
CA GLU A 121 17.12 3.48 11.79
C GLU A 121 17.72 3.68 13.19
N THR A 122 16.85 3.63 14.19
CA THR A 122 17.22 3.71 15.62
C THR A 122 17.00 2.42 16.39
N LYS A 123 16.26 1.46 15.81
CA LYS A 123 15.85 0.20 16.45
C LYS A 123 16.62 -1.02 15.91
N ILE A 124 17.92 -0.90 15.68
CA ILE A 124 18.73 -2.03 15.18
C ILE A 124 19.05 -2.98 16.34
N PRO A 125 18.67 -4.29 16.25
CA PRO A 125 18.96 -5.24 17.33
C PRO A 125 20.46 -5.53 17.50
N ASP A 126 20.87 -5.83 18.72
CA ASP A 126 22.23 -6.32 18.97
C ASP A 126 22.38 -7.77 18.51
N LYS A 127 23.27 -8.01 17.54
CA LYS A 127 23.59 -9.34 17.00
C LYS A 127 24.23 -10.27 18.02
N ASN A 128 24.86 -9.73 19.06
CA ASN A 128 25.55 -10.50 20.08
C ASN A 128 24.63 -10.85 21.27
N ASN A 129 23.40 -10.38 21.25
CA ASN A 129 22.43 -10.73 22.29
C ASN A 129 22.11 -12.22 22.22
N GLU A 130 22.10 -12.93 23.34
CA GLU A 130 21.79 -14.36 23.44
C GLU A 130 20.40 -14.74 22.88
N ASN A 131 19.47 -13.78 22.86
CA ASN A 131 18.15 -13.95 22.29
C ASN A 131 18.06 -13.55 20.80
N THR A 132 19.20 -13.34 20.14
CA THR A 132 19.25 -13.02 18.71
C THR A 132 19.82 -14.21 17.91
N LEU A 133 19.01 -14.69 16.96
CA LEU A 133 19.45 -15.67 15.97
C LEU A 133 19.82 -14.94 14.69
N VAL A 134 21.09 -14.96 14.30
CA VAL A 134 21.60 -14.28 13.11
C VAL A 134 21.64 -15.22 11.91
N ILE A 135 21.08 -14.78 10.80
CA ILE A 135 21.24 -15.41 9.47
C ILE A 135 22.11 -14.49 8.64
N SER A 136 23.22 -15.00 8.14
CA SER A 136 24.23 -14.25 7.39
C SER A 136 24.63 -14.94 6.10
N GLY A 137 25.16 -14.15 5.16
CA GLY A 137 25.54 -14.61 3.83
C GLY A 137 24.34 -14.93 2.94
N SER A 138 24.50 -14.83 1.63
CA SER A 138 23.44 -15.20 0.70
C SER A 138 23.20 -16.71 0.69
N LEU A 139 21.93 -17.11 0.77
CA LEU A 139 21.51 -18.52 0.75
C LEU A 139 20.71 -18.81 -0.52
N ASN A 140 21.16 -19.75 -1.32
CA ASN A 140 20.47 -20.19 -2.53
C ASN A 140 19.38 -21.23 -2.21
N ARG A 141 18.68 -21.72 -3.25
CA ARG A 141 17.58 -22.70 -3.08
C ARG A 141 18.00 -24.00 -2.41
N LEU A 142 19.27 -24.41 -2.50
CA LEU A 142 19.75 -25.67 -1.92
C LEU A 142 20.08 -25.56 -0.43
N ASN A 143 20.58 -24.40 -0.02
CA ASN A 143 21.00 -24.14 1.35
C ASN A 143 20.20 -23.03 2.05
N GLY A 144 19.05 -22.64 1.49
CA GLY A 144 18.14 -21.65 2.08
C GLY A 144 17.68 -22.07 3.48
N PHE A 145 17.33 -21.09 4.29
CA PHE A 145 16.78 -21.44 5.61
C PHE A 145 15.29 -21.80 5.51
N GLY A 146 14.81 -22.58 6.46
CA GLY A 146 13.48 -23.16 6.40
C GLY A 146 12.85 -23.35 7.78
N SER A 147 11.86 -24.24 7.85
CA SER A 147 11.07 -24.51 9.06
C SER A 147 11.93 -24.98 10.25
N GLU A 148 13.09 -25.58 10.01
CA GLU A 148 14.02 -25.94 11.08
C GLU A 148 14.60 -24.72 11.81
N VAL A 149 14.83 -23.61 11.12
CA VAL A 149 15.24 -22.35 11.73
C VAL A 149 14.09 -21.76 12.55
N MET A 150 12.87 -21.81 12.01
CA MET A 150 11.67 -21.34 12.73
C MET A 150 11.41 -22.20 13.99
N LYS A 151 11.62 -23.51 13.93
CA LYS A 151 11.51 -24.38 15.09
C LYS A 151 12.54 -24.02 16.17
N ARG A 152 13.81 -23.86 15.78
CA ARG A 152 14.87 -23.41 16.69
C ARG A 152 14.53 -22.05 17.31
N LEU A 153 14.03 -21.12 16.51
CA LEU A 153 13.61 -19.81 16.99
C LEU A 153 12.48 -19.93 18.02
N ALA A 154 11.50 -20.80 17.79
CA ALA A 154 10.38 -21.04 18.71
C ALA A 154 10.83 -21.64 20.07
N GLU A 155 11.94 -22.36 20.12
CA GLU A 155 12.53 -22.91 21.35
C GLU A 155 13.30 -21.87 22.18
N MET A 156 13.63 -20.71 21.61
CA MET A 156 14.29 -19.60 22.31
C MET A 156 13.32 -18.89 23.27
N PRO A 157 13.82 -18.13 24.26
CA PRO A 157 12.99 -17.32 25.13
C PRO A 157 12.06 -16.37 24.39
N LYS A 158 10.96 -15.96 25.01
CA LYS A 158 10.05 -14.94 24.44
C LYS A 158 10.76 -13.62 24.19
N GLY A 159 10.34 -12.90 23.15
CA GLY A 159 10.98 -11.65 22.73
C GLY A 159 12.28 -11.85 21.94
N ARG A 160 12.53 -13.10 21.46
CA ARG A 160 13.66 -13.41 20.58
C ARG A 160 13.60 -12.66 19.27
N THR A 161 14.74 -12.50 18.66
CA THR A 161 14.90 -11.82 17.38
C THR A 161 15.56 -12.73 16.35
N LEU A 162 14.96 -12.82 15.16
CA LEU A 162 15.63 -13.29 13.97
C LEU A 162 16.24 -12.08 13.26
N TYR A 163 17.55 -11.99 13.22
CA TYR A 163 18.30 -10.96 12.52
C TYR A 163 18.74 -11.47 11.16
N ILE A 164 18.29 -10.88 10.08
CA ILE A 164 18.71 -11.24 8.73
C ILE A 164 19.63 -10.15 8.20
N GLU A 165 20.91 -10.50 8.01
CA GLU A 165 21.94 -9.60 7.50
C GLU A 165 21.74 -9.27 6.01
N PRO A 166 22.43 -8.25 5.46
CA PRO A 166 22.41 -8.00 4.01
C PRO A 166 22.78 -9.25 3.22
N GLY A 167 22.02 -9.57 2.17
CA GLY A 167 22.21 -10.75 1.35
C GLY A 167 20.93 -11.16 0.61
N TYR A 168 21.02 -12.15 -0.27
CA TYR A 168 19.87 -12.70 -0.98
C TYR A 168 19.54 -14.11 -0.42
N TYR A 169 18.32 -14.26 0.08
CA TYR A 169 17.93 -15.44 0.83
C TYR A 169 16.73 -16.14 0.23
N TYR A 170 16.91 -17.34 -0.29
CA TYR A 170 15.79 -18.19 -0.64
C TYR A 170 15.21 -18.85 0.61
N LEU A 171 13.89 -18.83 0.74
CA LEU A 171 13.17 -19.64 1.69
C LEU A 171 12.95 -21.03 1.11
N ARG A 172 13.36 -22.08 1.83
CA ARG A 172 13.29 -23.46 1.37
C ARG A 172 11.85 -23.92 1.12
N GLU A 173 10.95 -23.52 2.00
CA GLU A 173 9.51 -23.83 1.91
C GLU A 173 8.71 -22.74 1.19
N THR A 174 9.36 -21.77 0.57
CA THR A 174 8.76 -20.61 -0.11
C THR A 174 7.98 -19.67 0.80
N ALA A 175 7.23 -20.17 1.78
CA ALA A 175 6.54 -19.37 2.80
C ALA A 175 6.74 -20.01 4.17
N LEU A 176 7.23 -19.27 5.15
CA LEU A 176 7.53 -19.74 6.48
C LEU A 176 6.53 -19.25 7.52
N ARG A 177 6.10 -20.16 8.40
CA ARG A 177 5.24 -19.83 9.54
C ARG A 177 6.09 -19.27 10.68
N LEU A 178 5.75 -18.04 11.09
CA LEU A 178 6.44 -17.38 12.19
C LEU A 178 5.85 -17.80 13.55
N PRO A 179 6.68 -18.12 14.54
CA PRO A 179 6.20 -18.41 15.90
C PRO A 179 5.82 -17.13 16.64
N SER A 180 4.90 -17.23 17.59
CA SER A 180 4.53 -16.11 18.49
C SER A 180 5.71 -15.57 19.29
N ASP A 181 5.59 -14.36 19.81
CA ASP A 181 6.56 -13.66 20.65
C ASP A 181 7.94 -13.48 19.97
N THR A 182 7.95 -13.10 18.69
CA THR A 182 9.15 -13.07 17.85
C THR A 182 9.30 -11.74 17.13
N ASN A 183 10.51 -11.22 17.07
CA ASN A 183 10.90 -10.10 16.22
C ASN A 183 11.66 -10.61 15.01
N ILE A 184 11.33 -10.10 13.82
CA ILE A 184 12.04 -10.37 12.57
C ILE A 184 12.63 -9.05 12.09
N TYR A 185 13.94 -8.91 12.17
CA TYR A 185 14.64 -7.76 11.67
C TYR A 185 15.31 -8.07 10.34
N LEU A 186 14.94 -7.33 9.30
CA LEU A 186 15.52 -7.41 7.97
C LEU A 186 16.43 -6.20 7.77
N ALA A 187 17.74 -6.39 7.84
CA ALA A 187 18.69 -5.31 7.62
C ALA A 187 18.57 -4.72 6.22
N GLY A 188 18.93 -3.45 6.06
CA GLY A 188 19.01 -2.83 4.75
C GLY A 188 19.94 -3.62 3.83
N GLY A 189 19.44 -3.98 2.63
CA GLY A 189 20.12 -4.90 1.71
C GLY A 189 19.85 -6.39 1.93
N ALA A 190 19.02 -6.76 2.91
CA ALA A 190 18.48 -8.13 3.00
C ALA A 190 17.31 -8.29 2.03
N VAL A 191 17.38 -9.25 1.12
CA VAL A 191 16.34 -9.58 0.15
C VAL A 191 15.90 -11.03 0.34
N ILE A 192 14.63 -11.22 0.68
CA ILE A 192 14.05 -12.54 0.92
C ILE A 192 13.23 -12.97 -0.28
N ALA A 193 13.65 -14.03 -0.96
CA ALA A 193 12.85 -14.68 -1.99
C ALA A 193 11.90 -15.69 -1.35
N GLY A 194 10.69 -15.23 -1.06
CA GLY A 194 9.67 -16.00 -0.35
C GLY A 194 8.74 -15.11 0.48
N ALA A 195 7.93 -15.71 1.34
CA ALA A 195 6.90 -15.05 2.12
C ALA A 195 6.90 -15.48 3.59
N PHE A 196 6.26 -14.69 4.46
CA PHE A 196 6.00 -15.05 5.84
C PHE A 196 4.50 -15.23 6.11
N ILE A 197 4.19 -16.13 7.03
CA ILE A 197 2.83 -16.44 7.48
C ILE A 197 2.77 -16.34 9.00
N CYS A 198 1.91 -15.48 9.49
CA CYS A 198 1.47 -15.43 10.89
C CYS A 198 0.07 -16.05 10.97
N SER A 199 -0.04 -17.27 11.49
CA SER A 199 -1.32 -17.97 11.57
C SER A 199 -1.56 -18.50 12.98
N HIS A 200 -2.63 -18.01 13.62
CA HIS A 200 -2.92 -18.29 15.04
C HIS A 200 -1.73 -17.95 15.95
N THR A 201 -1.08 -16.83 15.69
CA THR A 201 0.11 -16.36 16.40
C THR A 201 -0.09 -14.94 16.94
N GLU A 202 0.72 -14.57 17.92
CA GLU A 202 0.63 -13.25 18.54
C GLU A 202 2.01 -12.65 18.85
N ASN A 203 2.03 -11.33 19.05
CA ASN A 203 3.24 -10.60 19.47
C ASN A 203 4.39 -10.78 18.47
N ILE A 204 4.17 -10.41 17.22
CA ILE A 204 5.18 -10.50 16.16
C ILE A 204 5.45 -9.10 15.61
N THR A 205 6.72 -8.73 15.54
CA THR A 205 7.18 -7.52 14.86
C THR A 205 8.07 -7.90 13.68
N ILE A 206 7.75 -7.42 12.47
CA ILE A 206 8.58 -7.57 11.27
C ILE A 206 9.01 -6.16 10.86
N TYR A 207 10.31 -5.87 10.86
CA TYR A 207 10.78 -4.50 10.67
C TYR A 207 12.20 -4.43 10.09
N GLY A 208 12.61 -3.22 9.70
CA GLY A 208 13.92 -2.92 9.15
C GLY A 208 13.83 -2.34 7.74
N ARG A 209 14.91 -2.46 6.96
CA ARG A 209 15.02 -1.91 5.60
C ARG A 209 15.09 -3.00 4.52
N GLY A 210 14.65 -4.21 4.86
CA GLY A 210 14.74 -5.34 3.95
C GLY A 210 13.58 -5.41 2.95
N ILE A 211 13.76 -6.31 2.00
CA ILE A 211 12.86 -6.52 0.87
C ILE A 211 12.32 -7.94 0.90
N LEU A 212 10.99 -8.10 0.83
CA LEU A 212 10.32 -9.35 0.48
C LEU A 212 10.08 -9.36 -1.03
N CYS A 213 10.76 -10.24 -1.77
CA CYS A 213 10.72 -10.30 -3.22
C CYS A 213 10.04 -11.59 -3.67
N GLN A 214 8.86 -11.50 -4.26
CA GLN A 214 8.08 -12.66 -4.70
C GLN A 214 7.91 -12.76 -6.22
N LYS A 215 8.66 -12.01 -7.00
CA LYS A 215 8.54 -11.93 -8.46
C LYS A 215 8.79 -13.26 -9.22
N GLU A 216 9.31 -14.27 -8.55
CA GLU A 216 9.52 -15.61 -9.12
C GLU A 216 8.30 -16.53 -8.95
N PHE A 217 7.30 -16.12 -8.17
CA PHE A 217 6.13 -16.95 -7.89
C PHE A 217 4.98 -16.60 -8.84
N HIS A 218 4.25 -17.63 -9.22
CA HIS A 218 3.10 -17.48 -10.10
C HIS A 218 1.82 -17.14 -9.30
N ARG A 219 0.90 -16.41 -9.90
CA ARG A 219 -0.40 -16.01 -9.33
C ARG A 219 -1.16 -17.13 -8.63
N TYR A 220 -1.12 -18.35 -9.15
CA TYR A 220 -1.81 -19.51 -8.58
C TYR A 220 -0.92 -20.35 -7.65
N SER A 221 0.19 -19.83 -7.18
CA SER A 221 1.10 -20.53 -6.26
C SER A 221 0.57 -20.65 -4.84
N GLY A 222 -0.48 -19.89 -4.47
CA GLY A 222 -0.98 -19.79 -3.10
C GLY A 222 -0.11 -18.89 -2.20
N ILE A 223 0.87 -18.17 -2.77
CA ILE A 223 1.76 -17.27 -2.07
C ILE A 223 1.15 -15.87 -2.03
N ASN A 224 1.19 -15.23 -0.86
CA ASN A 224 0.93 -13.81 -0.63
C ASN A 224 2.26 -13.12 -0.27
N GLY A 225 2.29 -11.80 -0.20
CA GLY A 225 3.46 -11.10 0.32
C GLY A 225 3.71 -11.42 1.80
N LEU A 226 2.80 -11.04 2.66
CA LEU A 226 2.70 -11.42 4.07
C LEU A 226 1.27 -11.85 4.38
N ARG A 227 1.08 -13.02 4.98
CA ARG A 227 -0.24 -13.51 5.38
C ARG A 227 -0.40 -13.48 6.90
N LEU A 228 -1.40 -12.73 7.35
CA LEU A 228 -1.85 -12.69 8.74
C LEU A 228 -3.23 -13.37 8.82
N SER A 229 -3.34 -14.46 9.58
CA SER A 229 -4.57 -15.25 9.72
C SER A 229 -4.83 -15.54 11.18
N PHE A 230 -5.95 -15.04 11.73
CA PHE A 230 -6.29 -15.20 13.14
C PHE A 230 -5.13 -14.82 14.08
N ALA A 231 -4.40 -13.77 13.71
CA ALA A 231 -3.23 -13.29 14.43
C ALA A 231 -3.60 -12.07 15.29
N LYS A 232 -2.81 -11.84 16.36
CA LYS A 232 -3.05 -10.74 17.29
C LYS A 232 -1.74 -10.02 17.63
N ASN A 233 -1.83 -8.69 17.80
CA ASN A 233 -0.69 -7.84 18.17
C ASN A 233 0.50 -8.04 17.22
N ILE A 234 0.29 -7.63 15.97
CA ILE A 234 1.28 -7.73 14.89
C ILE A 234 1.71 -6.33 14.49
N CYS A 235 3.01 -6.11 14.38
CA CYS A 235 3.59 -4.88 13.85
C CYS A 235 4.43 -5.17 12.60
N LEU A 236 4.20 -4.40 11.55
CA LEU A 236 4.98 -4.42 10.31
C LEU A 236 5.51 -3.01 10.05
N GLU A 237 6.84 -2.84 9.95
CA GLU A 237 7.45 -1.52 9.85
C GLU A 237 8.54 -1.48 8.77
N ASP A 238 8.43 -0.53 7.83
CA ASP A 238 9.43 -0.16 6.82
C ASP A 238 9.82 -1.22 5.78
N ILE A 239 9.10 -2.32 5.68
CA ILE A 239 9.39 -3.41 4.73
C ILE A 239 8.96 -3.01 3.31
N ILE A 240 9.76 -3.43 2.33
CA ILE A 240 9.48 -3.27 0.91
C ILE A 240 9.03 -4.60 0.32
N PHE A 241 7.90 -4.60 -0.41
CA PHE A 241 7.39 -5.76 -1.13
C PHE A 241 7.59 -5.57 -2.64
N ILE A 242 8.24 -6.54 -3.28
CA ILE A 242 8.45 -6.52 -4.73
C ILE A 242 7.71 -7.68 -5.38
N ASN A 243 6.69 -7.34 -6.14
CA ASN A 243 5.90 -8.20 -7.00
C ASN A 243 5.39 -9.49 -6.34
N PRO A 244 4.61 -9.38 -5.25
CA PRO A 244 3.86 -10.52 -4.76
C PRO A 244 2.86 -11.00 -5.83
N PRO A 245 2.65 -12.32 -5.94
CA PRO A 245 1.78 -12.88 -6.99
C PRO A 245 0.29 -12.80 -6.65
N HIS A 246 -0.06 -12.39 -5.44
CA HIS A 246 -1.40 -12.22 -4.88
C HIS A 246 -1.34 -11.10 -3.83
N TYR A 247 -2.34 -10.90 -2.99
CA TYR A 247 -2.37 -9.86 -1.95
C TYR A 247 -1.02 -9.63 -1.28
N THR A 248 -0.59 -8.38 -1.24
CA THR A 248 0.70 -8.01 -0.63
C THR A 248 0.67 -8.24 0.88
N VAL A 249 -0.28 -7.59 1.58
CA VAL A 249 -0.51 -7.84 3.01
C VAL A 249 -1.95 -8.31 3.19
N TYR A 250 -2.09 -9.56 3.54
CA TYR A 250 -3.34 -10.27 3.71
C TYR A 250 -3.69 -10.35 5.20
N ILE A 251 -4.79 -9.75 5.64
CA ILE A 251 -5.21 -9.68 7.04
C ILE A 251 -6.59 -10.30 7.18
N GLY A 252 -6.68 -11.48 7.78
CA GLY A 252 -7.95 -12.19 7.95
C GLY A 252 -8.19 -12.63 9.40
N GLY A 253 -9.31 -12.24 10.00
CA GLY A 253 -9.68 -12.59 11.37
C GLY A 253 -8.69 -12.08 12.43
N CYS A 254 -8.01 -10.97 12.19
CA CYS A 254 -6.93 -10.45 13.02
C CYS A 254 -7.40 -9.35 13.98
N LYS A 255 -6.61 -9.14 15.03
CA LYS A 255 -6.82 -8.06 16.00
C LYS A 255 -5.51 -7.36 16.34
N GLU A 256 -5.57 -6.03 16.49
CA GLU A 256 -4.42 -5.23 16.91
C GLU A 256 -3.25 -5.39 15.93
N VAL A 257 -3.43 -4.94 14.69
CA VAL A 257 -2.39 -4.93 13.65
C VAL A 257 -1.98 -3.50 13.35
N GLU A 258 -0.67 -3.25 13.40
CA GLU A 258 -0.06 -1.98 13.04
C GLU A 258 0.84 -2.16 11.81
N ILE A 259 0.64 -1.32 10.80
CA ILE A 259 1.44 -1.30 9.57
C ILE A 259 1.98 0.11 9.39
N ASN A 260 3.30 0.24 9.42
CA ASN A 260 3.98 1.52 9.34
C ASN A 260 4.91 1.57 8.13
N ASN A 261 4.70 2.54 7.26
CA ASN A 261 5.60 2.94 6.18
C ASN A 261 6.07 1.80 5.25
N ILE A 262 5.20 0.84 4.92
CA ILE A 262 5.54 -0.19 3.94
C ILE A 262 5.55 0.37 2.51
N LYS A 263 6.29 -0.27 1.62
CA LYS A 263 6.27 0.03 0.19
C LYS A 263 5.94 -1.24 -0.58
N ALA A 264 5.09 -1.13 -1.58
CA ALA A 264 4.67 -2.30 -2.36
C ALA A 264 4.56 -1.98 -3.85
N PHE A 265 4.99 -2.95 -4.66
CA PHE A 265 4.80 -2.97 -6.10
C PHE A 265 4.23 -4.30 -6.53
N SER A 266 3.17 -4.29 -7.33
CA SER A 266 2.58 -5.52 -7.85
C SER A 266 2.12 -5.37 -9.31
N CYS A 267 2.01 -6.47 -10.03
CA CYS A 267 1.65 -6.47 -11.45
C CYS A 267 0.86 -7.72 -11.88
N GLU A 268 0.16 -8.34 -10.96
CA GLU A 268 -0.70 -9.51 -11.23
C GLU A 268 -2.15 -9.19 -10.88
N GLY A 269 -3.13 -9.88 -11.46
CA GLY A 269 -4.50 -9.79 -10.97
C GLY A 269 -4.61 -10.39 -9.56
N TRP A 270 -5.42 -9.80 -8.69
CA TRP A 270 -5.53 -10.09 -7.26
C TRP A 270 -4.23 -9.78 -6.48
N SER A 271 -3.38 -8.90 -6.99
CA SER A 271 -2.18 -8.46 -6.27
C SER A 271 -2.40 -7.12 -5.58
N ASP A 272 -3.46 -7.08 -4.81
CA ASP A 272 -3.88 -5.96 -3.96
C ASP A 272 -2.76 -5.55 -2.99
N GLY A 273 -2.86 -4.35 -2.46
CA GLY A 273 -1.90 -3.84 -1.47
C GLY A 273 -2.18 -4.40 -0.07
N ILE A 274 -3.19 -3.90 0.59
CA ILE A 274 -3.56 -4.32 1.95
C ILE A 274 -5.03 -4.71 1.96
N ASP A 275 -5.30 -5.99 2.22
CA ASP A 275 -6.66 -6.55 2.34
C ASP A 275 -7.00 -6.88 3.78
N ILE A 276 -8.12 -6.37 4.25
CA ILE A 276 -8.60 -6.52 5.62
C ILE A 276 -9.95 -7.24 5.59
N MET A 277 -10.04 -8.39 6.25
CA MET A 277 -11.23 -9.24 6.27
C MET A 277 -11.55 -9.65 7.71
N SER A 278 -12.80 -9.40 8.17
CA SER A 278 -13.27 -9.81 9.50
C SER A 278 -12.29 -9.47 10.63
N SER A 279 -11.75 -8.25 10.63
CA SER A 279 -10.64 -7.87 11.52
C SER A 279 -10.94 -6.56 12.27
N GLU A 280 -10.32 -6.38 13.44
CA GLU A 280 -10.56 -5.21 14.28
C GLU A 280 -9.27 -4.57 14.81
N ASN A 281 -9.32 -3.25 15.08
CA ASN A 281 -8.20 -2.46 15.59
C ASN A 281 -6.99 -2.52 14.65
N ILE A 282 -7.21 -2.15 13.39
CA ILE A 282 -6.15 -2.13 12.36
C ILE A 282 -5.70 -0.69 12.15
N ARG A 283 -4.41 -0.45 12.23
CA ARG A 283 -3.82 0.86 12.01
C ARG A 283 -2.76 0.80 10.92
N ILE A 284 -2.93 1.62 9.88
CA ILE A 284 -1.99 1.76 8.77
C ILE A 284 -1.51 3.20 8.75
N GLN A 285 -0.19 3.41 8.81
CA GLN A 285 0.39 4.75 8.84
C GLN A 285 1.57 4.88 7.90
N GLY A 286 1.51 5.85 6.99
CA GLY A 286 2.53 6.09 5.99
C GLY A 286 2.71 4.95 4.99
N GLY A 287 3.56 5.15 4.02
CA GLY A 287 3.90 4.14 3.03
C GLY A 287 3.56 4.52 1.60
N PHE A 288 3.90 3.64 0.69
CA PHE A 288 3.67 3.78 -0.74
C PHE A 288 3.17 2.46 -1.33
N LEU A 289 1.97 2.46 -1.89
CA LEU A 289 1.37 1.29 -2.51
C LEU A 289 1.14 1.56 -4.00
N ARG A 290 1.82 0.81 -4.87
CA ARG A 290 1.55 0.78 -6.31
C ARG A 290 1.15 -0.62 -6.71
N ASN A 291 -0.14 -0.83 -6.91
CA ASN A 291 -0.72 -2.15 -7.09
C ASN A 291 -1.50 -2.28 -8.40
N SER A 292 -1.54 -3.48 -8.91
CA SER A 292 -2.36 -3.85 -10.07
C SER A 292 -3.62 -4.59 -9.67
N ASP A 293 -4.19 -4.17 -8.59
CA ASP A 293 -5.52 -4.40 -8.03
C ASP A 293 -5.70 -3.39 -6.89
N ASP A 294 -6.68 -3.55 -6.01
CA ASP A 294 -7.00 -2.56 -4.97
C ASP A 294 -5.78 -2.23 -4.07
N CYS A 295 -5.49 -0.94 -3.85
CA CYS A 295 -4.40 -0.59 -2.93
C CYS A 295 -4.74 -0.87 -1.47
N VAL A 296 -5.95 -0.51 -1.03
CA VAL A 296 -6.49 -0.86 0.28
C VAL A 296 -7.92 -1.35 0.11
N ALA A 297 -8.19 -2.57 0.54
CA ALA A 297 -9.52 -3.17 0.50
C ALA A 297 -9.98 -3.64 1.89
N ILE A 298 -11.23 -3.30 2.26
CA ILE A 298 -11.84 -3.66 3.55
C ILE A 298 -13.13 -4.41 3.27
N TYR A 299 -13.18 -5.65 3.73
CA TYR A 299 -14.29 -6.56 3.56
C TYR A 299 -14.86 -7.02 4.91
N GLY A 300 -16.08 -7.58 4.89
CA GLY A 300 -16.63 -8.41 5.95
C GLY A 300 -16.07 -9.84 5.87
N SER A 301 -16.95 -10.82 5.98
CA SER A 301 -16.61 -12.25 5.84
C SER A 301 -16.06 -12.57 4.46
N ARG A 302 -14.98 -13.32 4.41
CA ARG A 302 -14.40 -13.85 3.17
C ARG A 302 -13.65 -15.15 3.47
N TRP A 303 -13.84 -16.17 2.64
CA TRP A 303 -13.26 -17.50 2.79
C TRP A 303 -13.51 -18.09 4.19
N GLU A 304 -12.47 -18.42 4.96
CA GLU A 304 -12.56 -18.94 6.33
C GLU A 304 -12.80 -17.86 7.41
N TYR A 305 -12.67 -16.59 7.07
CA TYR A 305 -12.87 -15.48 8.02
C TYR A 305 -14.32 -15.08 8.09
N ARG A 306 -14.85 -14.98 9.29
CA ARG A 306 -16.26 -14.66 9.54
C ARG A 306 -16.39 -13.52 10.53
N GLY A 307 -17.26 -12.57 10.23
CA GLY A 307 -17.65 -11.47 11.10
C GLY A 307 -17.30 -10.08 10.57
N ASP A 308 -17.46 -9.12 11.44
CA ASP A 308 -17.35 -7.71 11.16
C ASP A 308 -15.90 -7.25 10.97
N SER A 309 -15.73 -6.10 10.29
CA SER A 309 -14.48 -5.34 10.26
C SER A 309 -14.67 -3.99 10.92
N LYS A 310 -13.89 -3.69 12.00
CA LYS A 310 -14.14 -2.52 12.86
C LYS A 310 -12.87 -1.80 13.28
N ASN A 311 -13.01 -0.47 13.52
CA ASN A 311 -11.95 0.37 14.05
C ASN A 311 -10.68 0.28 13.19
N ILE A 312 -10.79 0.70 11.94
CA ILE A 312 -9.71 0.68 10.95
C ILE A 312 -9.30 2.11 10.63
N SER A 313 -8.03 2.42 10.80
CA SER A 313 -7.46 3.73 10.51
C SER A 313 -6.33 3.62 9.49
N VAL A 314 -6.45 4.38 8.40
CA VAL A 314 -5.45 4.50 7.34
C VAL A 314 -5.03 5.96 7.24
N LYS A 315 -3.75 6.27 7.48
CA LYS A 315 -3.27 7.65 7.51
C LYS A 315 -1.92 7.82 6.80
N GLY A 316 -1.76 8.94 6.09
CA GLY A 316 -0.46 9.36 5.53
C GLY A 316 0.05 8.46 4.39
N LEU A 317 -0.83 7.75 3.71
CA LEU A 317 -0.49 6.78 2.66
C LEU A 317 -0.46 7.46 1.29
N THR A 318 0.50 7.07 0.46
CA THR A 318 0.50 7.38 -0.97
C THR A 318 0.10 6.14 -1.74
N VAL A 319 -0.94 6.24 -2.58
CA VAL A 319 -1.48 5.09 -3.31
C VAL A 319 -1.54 5.34 -4.82
N TRP A 320 -1.28 4.28 -5.57
CA TRP A 320 -1.29 4.25 -7.02
C TRP A 320 -1.91 2.93 -7.49
N ALA A 321 -3.15 2.99 -7.95
CA ALA A 321 -3.81 1.85 -8.55
C ALA A 321 -3.56 1.82 -10.06
N ASP A 322 -2.61 1.03 -10.53
CA ASP A 322 -2.40 0.79 -11.97
C ASP A 322 -3.65 0.15 -12.59
N VAL A 323 -4.38 -0.63 -11.79
CA VAL A 323 -5.70 -1.20 -12.06
C VAL A 323 -6.50 -1.22 -10.77
N ALA A 324 -7.83 -1.15 -10.86
CA ALA A 324 -8.80 -1.17 -9.75
C ALA A 324 -8.74 0.08 -8.85
N HIS A 325 -8.91 -0.07 -7.54
CA HIS A 325 -9.27 1.04 -6.66
C HIS A 325 -8.12 1.44 -5.71
N PRO A 326 -7.88 2.74 -5.54
CA PRO A 326 -7.03 3.22 -4.45
C PRO A 326 -7.56 2.86 -3.06
N LEU A 327 -8.87 3.09 -2.81
CA LEU A 327 -9.52 2.87 -1.52
C LEU A 327 -10.88 2.19 -1.74
N ASN A 328 -11.03 0.96 -1.27
CA ASN A 328 -12.23 0.15 -1.46
C ASN A 328 -12.80 -0.37 -0.13
N ILE A 329 -14.10 -0.21 0.08
CA ILE A 329 -14.83 -0.79 1.22
C ILE A 329 -16.06 -1.54 0.68
N GLY A 330 -16.26 -2.78 1.12
CA GLY A 330 -17.43 -3.56 0.81
C GLY A 330 -17.13 -4.79 -0.02
N THR A 331 -17.98 -5.09 -1.00
CA THR A 331 -17.93 -6.22 -1.91
C THR A 331 -18.28 -7.55 -1.20
N HIS A 332 -17.38 -8.11 -0.39
CA HIS A 332 -17.54 -9.45 0.17
C HIS A 332 -18.06 -9.45 1.62
N GLY A 333 -18.92 -10.43 1.94
CA GLY A 333 -19.48 -10.61 3.26
C GLY A 333 -20.21 -11.94 3.47
N ASN A 334 -20.96 -12.04 4.55
CA ASN A 334 -21.74 -13.23 4.89
C ASN A 334 -23.19 -13.12 4.38
N HIS A 335 -23.46 -13.62 3.18
CA HIS A 335 -24.79 -13.62 2.59
C HIS A 335 -25.76 -14.64 3.22
N GLU A 336 -25.29 -15.64 3.95
CA GLU A 336 -26.10 -16.69 4.55
C GLU A 336 -26.84 -16.24 5.83
N GLU A 337 -26.30 -15.23 6.52
CA GLU A 337 -26.84 -14.68 7.76
C GLU A 337 -27.38 -13.25 7.57
N GLU A 338 -27.36 -12.46 8.64
CA GLU A 338 -27.78 -11.04 8.67
C GLU A 338 -26.86 -10.10 7.89
N GLY A 339 -25.71 -10.60 7.43
CA GLY A 339 -24.62 -9.81 6.84
C GLY A 339 -23.64 -9.31 7.90
N ASP A 340 -22.52 -8.78 7.45
CA ASP A 340 -21.48 -8.23 8.33
C ASP A 340 -21.58 -6.70 8.40
N VAL A 341 -20.98 -6.14 9.44
CA VAL A 341 -20.86 -4.70 9.61
C VAL A 341 -19.40 -4.28 9.45
N MET A 342 -19.16 -3.35 8.53
CA MET A 342 -17.89 -2.64 8.42
C MET A 342 -18.08 -1.23 8.98
N GLU A 343 -17.44 -0.94 10.12
CA GLU A 343 -17.70 0.33 10.83
C GLU A 343 -16.46 0.96 11.46
N ASP A 344 -16.57 2.25 11.75
CA ASP A 344 -15.52 3.05 12.37
C ASP A 344 -14.23 3.02 11.55
N ILE A 345 -14.36 3.36 10.27
CA ILE A 345 -13.26 3.36 9.30
C ILE A 345 -12.86 4.79 8.96
N SER A 346 -11.55 5.07 8.97
CA SER A 346 -11.04 6.38 8.59
C SER A 346 -9.89 6.31 7.60
N PHE A 347 -9.95 7.16 6.59
CA PHE A 347 -8.86 7.47 5.67
C PHE A 347 -8.47 8.94 5.86
N GLU A 348 -7.23 9.22 6.24
CA GLU A 348 -6.77 10.58 6.55
C GLU A 348 -5.40 10.84 5.94
N ASP A 349 -5.19 12.03 5.38
CA ASP A 349 -3.92 12.45 4.76
C ASP A 349 -3.44 11.51 3.65
N ILE A 350 -4.29 11.17 2.70
CA ILE A 350 -3.96 10.25 1.59
C ILE A 350 -3.66 11.04 0.32
N ASP A 351 -2.57 10.68 -0.36
CA ASP A 351 -2.30 11.10 -1.73
C ASP A 351 -2.60 9.97 -2.71
N ILE A 352 -3.56 10.19 -3.61
CA ILE A 352 -3.93 9.23 -4.65
C ILE A 352 -3.32 9.70 -5.96
N LEU A 353 -2.33 8.96 -6.46
CA LEU A 353 -1.57 9.33 -7.65
C LEU A 353 -2.19 8.79 -8.95
N GLU A 354 -2.86 7.64 -8.87
CA GLU A 354 -3.51 7.02 -10.03
C GLU A 354 -4.74 6.20 -9.60
N HIS A 355 -5.72 6.17 -10.49
CA HIS A 355 -6.88 5.28 -10.45
C HIS A 355 -7.18 4.84 -11.88
N ASN A 356 -7.38 3.54 -12.09
CA ASN A 356 -7.58 3.00 -13.43
C ASN A 356 -8.44 1.74 -13.40
N GLU A 357 -9.77 1.92 -13.23
CA GLU A 357 -10.70 0.82 -13.22
C GLU A 357 -11.41 0.69 -14.57
N TYR A 358 -11.35 -0.52 -15.13
CA TYR A 358 -11.97 -0.87 -16.42
C TYR A 358 -13.36 -1.46 -16.26
N GLN A 359 -13.68 -2.02 -15.11
CA GLN A 359 -14.90 -2.79 -14.89
C GLN A 359 -16.09 -1.87 -14.71
N ALA A 360 -17.01 -1.93 -15.65
CA ALA A 360 -18.25 -1.18 -15.56
C ALA A 360 -19.01 -1.51 -14.26
N GLY A 361 -19.41 -0.48 -13.53
CA GLY A 361 -20.08 -0.65 -12.24
C GLY A 361 -19.17 -0.59 -11.02
N TYR A 362 -17.84 -0.63 -11.17
CA TYR A 362 -16.86 -0.55 -10.08
C TYR A 362 -15.84 0.57 -10.28
N LEU A 363 -16.19 1.68 -10.87
CA LEU A 363 -15.27 2.69 -11.37
C LEU A 363 -14.78 3.71 -10.32
N GLY A 364 -15.07 3.56 -9.04
CA GLY A 364 -14.80 4.59 -8.01
C GLY A 364 -13.35 4.63 -7.55
N CYS A 365 -12.78 5.83 -7.44
CA CYS A 365 -11.49 6.06 -6.82
C CYS A 365 -11.59 5.87 -5.29
N MET A 366 -12.60 6.46 -4.65
CA MET A 366 -13.03 6.17 -3.29
C MET A 366 -14.34 5.38 -3.37
N THR A 367 -14.31 4.11 -2.97
CA THR A 367 -15.40 3.18 -3.19
C THR A 367 -16.00 2.68 -1.89
N ILE A 368 -17.33 2.74 -1.78
CA ILE A 368 -18.11 2.05 -0.73
C ILE A 368 -19.20 1.27 -1.46
N ASN A 369 -18.94 -0.01 -1.71
CA ASN A 369 -19.82 -0.87 -2.47
C ASN A 369 -20.15 -2.17 -1.74
N PRO A 370 -20.92 -2.15 -0.63
CA PRO A 370 -21.32 -3.38 0.04
C PRO A 370 -22.17 -4.28 -0.85
N GLY A 371 -21.80 -5.56 -0.90
CA GLY A 371 -22.61 -6.69 -1.34
C GLY A 371 -22.95 -7.60 -0.16
N ASP A 372 -23.49 -8.77 -0.39
CA ASP A 372 -23.69 -9.87 0.57
C ASP A 372 -24.34 -9.48 1.90
N LYS A 373 -25.39 -8.64 1.84
CA LYS A 373 -26.10 -8.08 2.99
C LYS A 373 -25.26 -7.20 3.93
N ASN A 374 -24.05 -6.83 3.55
CA ASN A 374 -23.19 -6.02 4.38
C ASN A 374 -23.77 -4.62 4.64
N THR A 375 -23.50 -4.11 5.81
CA THR A 375 -23.72 -2.71 6.21
C THR A 375 -22.38 -2.03 6.40
N VAL A 376 -22.21 -0.88 5.76
CA VAL A 376 -21.04 0.01 5.96
C VAL A 376 -21.51 1.27 6.65
N ARG A 377 -20.87 1.64 7.77
CA ARG A 377 -21.25 2.86 8.51
C ARG A 377 -20.09 3.50 9.24
N ASN A 378 -20.26 4.78 9.59
CA ASN A 378 -19.26 5.58 10.31
C ASN A 378 -17.91 5.60 9.56
N VAL A 379 -17.95 5.97 8.27
CA VAL A 379 -16.73 6.07 7.45
C VAL A 379 -16.37 7.54 7.22
N ARG A 380 -15.12 7.86 7.42
CA ARG A 380 -14.60 9.21 7.24
C ARG A 380 -13.42 9.23 6.27
N TYR A 381 -13.53 10.06 5.25
CA TYR A 381 -12.43 10.48 4.39
C TYR A 381 -12.06 11.92 4.74
N LYS A 382 -10.79 12.17 5.09
CA LYS A 382 -10.33 13.51 5.45
C LYS A 382 -8.99 13.83 4.83
N ASN A 383 -8.89 15.03 4.23
CA ASN A 383 -7.66 15.52 3.62
C ASN A 383 -7.13 14.52 2.57
N ILE A 384 -7.95 14.21 1.59
CA ILE A 384 -7.61 13.32 0.47
C ILE A 384 -7.25 14.18 -0.74
N ARG A 385 -6.07 13.98 -1.27
CA ARG A 385 -5.55 14.69 -2.44
C ARG A 385 -5.45 13.73 -3.60
N ILE A 386 -6.21 14.00 -4.66
CA ILE A 386 -6.35 13.10 -5.80
C ILE A 386 -5.80 13.82 -7.03
N GLU A 387 -4.79 13.24 -7.62
CA GLU A 387 -4.16 13.72 -8.85
C GLU A 387 -4.92 13.23 -10.09
N PRO A 388 -4.65 13.78 -11.30
CA PRO A 388 -5.30 13.32 -12.52
C PRO A 388 -5.05 11.83 -12.74
N PHE A 389 -6.12 11.06 -12.86
CA PHE A 389 -6.06 9.62 -13.07
C PHE A 389 -6.57 9.21 -14.46
N LYS A 390 -6.24 7.99 -14.88
CA LYS A 390 -6.46 7.50 -16.24
C LYS A 390 -7.93 7.18 -16.53
N ARG A 391 -8.64 6.52 -15.61
CA ARG A 391 -10.03 6.07 -15.83
C ARG A 391 -10.75 5.82 -14.52
N GLY A 392 -12.00 6.29 -14.44
CA GLY A 392 -12.89 6.02 -13.33
C GLY A 392 -13.66 7.26 -12.86
N LYS A 393 -14.28 7.14 -11.70
CA LYS A 393 -15.04 8.17 -11.00
C LYS A 393 -14.28 8.66 -9.80
N LEU A 394 -14.56 9.88 -9.35
CA LEU A 394 -14.02 10.36 -8.08
C LEU A 394 -14.49 9.50 -6.90
N LEU A 395 -15.76 9.14 -6.84
CA LEU A 395 -16.32 8.26 -5.82
C LEU A 395 -17.44 7.37 -6.36
N ASP A 396 -17.67 6.25 -5.68
CA ASP A 396 -18.78 5.35 -5.96
C ASP A 396 -19.35 4.80 -4.65
N VAL A 397 -20.45 5.40 -4.16
CA VAL A 397 -21.09 5.05 -2.89
C VAL A 397 -22.42 4.40 -3.19
N GLN A 398 -22.43 3.09 -3.37
CA GLN A 398 -23.61 2.38 -3.81
C GLN A 398 -23.81 1.05 -3.07
N VAL A 399 -25.04 0.82 -2.60
CA VAL A 399 -25.45 -0.54 -2.21
C VAL A 399 -25.58 -1.35 -3.47
N LYS A 400 -24.74 -2.38 -3.63
CA LYS A 400 -24.62 -3.13 -4.88
C LYS A 400 -25.16 -4.55 -4.80
N TYR A 401 -25.60 -5.02 -5.96
CA TYR A 401 -25.76 -6.42 -6.27
C TYR A 401 -25.04 -6.74 -7.58
N ASN A 402 -23.99 -7.51 -7.50
CA ASN A 402 -23.30 -8.00 -8.67
C ASN A 402 -23.15 -9.52 -8.56
N PRO A 403 -23.90 -10.30 -9.35
CA PRO A 403 -23.90 -11.76 -9.27
C PRO A 403 -22.54 -12.41 -9.59
N ASP A 404 -21.60 -11.69 -10.20
CA ASP A 404 -20.24 -12.18 -10.44
C ASP A 404 -19.41 -12.25 -9.15
N TYR A 405 -19.76 -11.43 -8.15
CA TYR A 405 -19.03 -11.33 -6.87
C TYR A 405 -19.89 -11.65 -5.65
N ASN A 406 -21.22 -11.43 -5.74
CA ASN A 406 -22.10 -11.42 -4.58
C ASN A 406 -23.34 -12.28 -4.81
N PRO A 407 -23.60 -13.31 -4.00
CA PRO A 407 -24.87 -14.03 -3.96
C PRO A 407 -26.08 -13.19 -3.53
N ALA A 408 -25.87 -12.10 -2.81
CA ALA A 408 -26.92 -11.20 -2.35
C ALA A 408 -26.54 -9.72 -2.48
N PRO A 409 -27.51 -8.79 -2.59
CA PRO A 409 -27.23 -7.35 -2.54
C PRO A 409 -26.67 -6.97 -1.16
N GLY A 410 -25.94 -5.85 -1.12
CA GLY A 410 -25.62 -5.18 0.12
C GLY A 410 -26.85 -4.64 0.83
N ARG A 411 -26.71 -4.21 2.08
CA ARG A 411 -27.84 -3.78 2.90
C ARG A 411 -27.89 -2.25 3.07
N ARG A 412 -26.87 -1.64 3.64
CA ARG A 412 -26.89 -0.21 3.94
C ARG A 412 -25.53 0.46 3.87
N ILE A 413 -25.56 1.75 3.60
CA ILE A 413 -24.43 2.68 3.76
C ILE A 413 -24.95 3.86 4.59
N GLU A 414 -24.36 4.10 5.77
CA GLU A 414 -24.86 5.12 6.72
C GLU A 414 -23.72 5.91 7.36
N HIS A 415 -23.93 7.21 7.59
CA HIS A 415 -22.99 8.09 8.30
C HIS A 415 -21.61 8.17 7.65
N ILE A 416 -21.58 8.64 6.40
CA ILE A 416 -20.35 8.79 5.62
C ILE A 416 -19.97 10.27 5.53
N SER A 417 -18.70 10.60 5.77
CA SER A 417 -18.20 11.95 5.65
C SER A 417 -16.99 12.06 4.74
N PHE A 418 -17.03 13.03 3.82
CA PHE A 418 -15.94 13.44 2.96
C PHE A 418 -15.55 14.87 3.34
N GLN A 419 -14.41 15.07 3.96
CA GLN A 419 -13.92 16.35 4.45
C GLN A 419 -12.58 16.68 3.81
N ASP A 420 -12.43 17.91 3.30
CA ASP A 420 -11.19 18.37 2.68
C ASP A 420 -10.75 17.45 1.54
N ILE A 421 -11.60 17.28 0.53
CA ILE A 421 -11.31 16.46 -0.66
C ILE A 421 -10.84 17.36 -1.79
N TYR A 422 -9.63 17.11 -2.29
CA TYR A 422 -9.01 17.88 -3.36
C TYR A 422 -8.79 16.99 -4.58
N TYR A 423 -9.47 17.27 -5.66
CA TYR A 423 -9.32 16.54 -6.91
C TYR A 423 -8.84 17.45 -8.03
N ASN A 424 -7.72 17.10 -8.64
CA ASN A 424 -7.20 17.77 -9.83
C ASN A 424 -7.35 16.83 -11.03
N GLY A 425 -8.41 16.99 -11.80
CA GLY A 425 -8.67 16.14 -12.95
C GLY A 425 -9.94 16.52 -13.69
N LYS A 426 -10.22 15.82 -14.77
CA LYS A 426 -11.35 16.18 -15.67
C LYS A 426 -12.72 15.74 -15.13
N GLY A 427 -12.79 14.71 -14.29
CA GLY A 427 -14.04 14.20 -13.75
C GLY A 427 -15.02 13.71 -14.83
N GLU A 428 -14.53 13.05 -15.87
CA GLU A 428 -15.32 12.71 -17.07
C GLU A 428 -16.45 11.71 -16.77
N VAL A 429 -16.26 10.84 -15.79
CA VAL A 429 -17.24 9.82 -15.41
C VAL A 429 -18.00 10.28 -14.17
N THR A 430 -19.32 10.33 -14.25
CA THR A 430 -20.20 10.77 -13.15
C THR A 430 -20.07 9.85 -11.93
N SER A 431 -19.72 10.44 -10.81
CA SER A 431 -19.73 9.78 -9.49
C SER A 431 -21.16 9.52 -9.05
N GLN A 432 -21.39 8.44 -8.28
CA GLN A 432 -22.74 8.04 -7.92
C GLN A 432 -22.90 7.75 -6.43
N ILE A 433 -24.04 8.18 -5.89
CA ILE A 433 -24.52 7.84 -4.56
C ILE A 433 -25.92 7.25 -4.72
N ARG A 434 -26.07 5.92 -4.49
CA ARG A 434 -27.33 5.22 -4.79
C ARG A 434 -27.56 4.03 -3.87
N GLY A 435 -28.80 3.85 -3.40
CA GLY A 435 -29.29 2.64 -2.76
C GLY A 435 -29.74 1.59 -3.78
N TYR A 436 -30.05 0.42 -3.30
CA TYR A 436 -30.58 -0.70 -4.11
C TYR A 436 -32.11 -0.78 -4.04
N SER A 437 -32.69 -0.51 -2.87
CA SER A 437 -34.12 -0.50 -2.59
C SER A 437 -34.45 0.42 -1.40
N GLU A 438 -35.74 0.58 -1.07
CA GLU A 438 -36.15 1.37 0.10
C GLU A 438 -35.56 0.81 1.42
N GLU A 439 -35.44 -0.49 1.56
CA GLU A 439 -34.81 -1.15 2.71
C GLU A 439 -33.29 -1.13 2.64
N PHE A 440 -32.72 -1.26 1.45
CA PHE A 440 -31.28 -1.34 1.18
C PHE A 440 -30.77 -0.03 0.59
N HIS A 441 -30.51 0.93 1.45
CA HIS A 441 -30.35 2.33 1.10
C HIS A 441 -29.01 2.92 1.50
N VAL A 442 -28.75 4.12 0.96
CA VAL A 442 -27.69 5.02 1.40
C VAL A 442 -28.32 6.16 2.20
N LYS A 443 -27.76 6.49 3.37
CA LYS A 443 -28.28 7.57 4.19
C LYS A 443 -27.16 8.33 4.94
N ASP A 444 -27.36 9.64 5.09
CA ASP A 444 -26.47 10.54 5.83
C ASP A 444 -25.03 10.53 5.27
N VAL A 445 -24.89 11.11 4.06
CA VAL A 445 -23.59 11.34 3.43
C VAL A 445 -23.35 12.85 3.39
N ALA A 446 -22.24 13.30 3.96
CA ALA A 446 -21.88 14.70 4.04
C ALA A 446 -20.55 15.00 3.35
N PHE A 447 -20.53 16.09 2.59
CA PHE A 447 -19.32 16.66 1.99
C PHE A 447 -19.03 18.01 2.64
N ASP A 448 -17.84 18.19 3.16
CA ASP A 448 -17.34 19.45 3.70
C ASP A 448 -16.02 19.79 2.99
N ASN A 449 -16.01 20.95 2.30
CA ASN A 449 -14.86 21.43 1.55
C ASN A 449 -14.41 20.46 0.43
N LEU A 450 -15.28 20.26 -0.55
CA LEU A 450 -14.93 19.58 -1.81
C LEU A 450 -14.36 20.59 -2.81
N VAL A 451 -13.11 20.37 -3.25
CA VAL A 451 -12.36 21.26 -4.16
C VAL A 451 -11.99 20.50 -5.41
N ILE A 452 -12.42 21.00 -6.58
CA ILE A 452 -12.10 20.43 -7.89
C ILE A 452 -11.32 21.45 -8.70
N ASN A 453 -10.14 21.10 -9.18
CA ASN A 453 -9.23 21.97 -9.94
C ASN A 453 -9.01 23.33 -9.26
N GLY A 454 -8.81 23.31 -7.94
CA GLY A 454 -8.54 24.51 -7.14
C GLY A 454 -9.76 25.35 -6.80
N GLN A 455 -10.97 24.93 -7.18
CA GLN A 455 -12.22 25.65 -6.90
C GLN A 455 -13.12 24.84 -5.96
N ARG A 456 -13.55 25.45 -4.87
CA ARG A 456 -14.56 24.86 -3.99
C ARG A 456 -15.89 24.80 -4.75
N VAL A 457 -16.49 23.61 -4.81
CA VAL A 457 -17.76 23.41 -5.50
C VAL A 457 -18.95 23.89 -4.65
N GLY A 458 -19.95 24.47 -5.30
CA GLY A 458 -21.15 24.96 -4.66
C GLY A 458 -22.32 23.97 -4.69
N SER A 459 -22.22 22.89 -5.47
CA SER A 459 -23.23 21.83 -5.53
C SER A 459 -22.62 20.49 -5.90
N LEU A 460 -23.33 19.40 -5.65
CA LEU A 460 -22.89 18.05 -6.08
C LEU A 460 -22.88 17.90 -7.61
N GLU A 461 -23.76 18.63 -8.30
CA GLU A 461 -23.80 18.67 -9.77
C GLU A 461 -22.52 19.28 -10.36
N GLU A 462 -22.02 20.40 -9.78
CA GLU A 462 -20.72 20.98 -10.16
C GLU A 462 -19.56 20.02 -9.97
N ALA A 463 -19.66 19.13 -8.98
CA ALA A 463 -18.67 18.07 -8.71
C ALA A 463 -18.86 16.83 -9.60
N ASN A 464 -19.81 16.83 -10.53
CA ASN A 464 -20.23 15.67 -11.31
C ASN A 464 -20.58 14.46 -10.43
N ILE A 465 -21.34 14.69 -9.34
CA ILE A 465 -21.84 13.68 -8.41
C ILE A 465 -23.35 13.58 -8.52
N GLU A 466 -23.86 12.44 -8.96
CA GLU A 466 -25.30 12.14 -9.06
C GLU A 466 -25.80 11.45 -7.79
N THR A 467 -26.89 11.96 -7.24
CA THR A 467 -27.66 11.30 -6.19
C THR A 467 -28.81 10.55 -6.83
N GLY A 468 -28.78 9.23 -6.83
CA GLY A 468 -29.77 8.35 -7.44
C GLY A 468 -30.85 7.88 -6.45
N ASP A 469 -31.60 6.83 -6.84
CA ASP A 469 -32.69 6.26 -6.05
C ASP A 469 -32.20 5.73 -4.69
N TYR A 470 -33.07 5.82 -3.68
CA TYR A 470 -32.83 5.30 -2.32
C TYR A 470 -31.59 5.86 -1.63
N ALA A 471 -31.20 7.09 -1.97
CA ALA A 471 -30.17 7.85 -1.30
C ALA A 471 -30.83 9.04 -0.55
N TYR A 472 -30.65 9.08 0.77
CA TYR A 472 -31.32 10.04 1.65
C TYR A 472 -30.32 10.86 2.45
N ASP A 473 -30.69 12.11 2.75
CA ASP A 473 -29.88 13.02 3.57
C ASP A 473 -28.44 13.21 3.04
N ILE A 474 -28.32 13.46 1.72
CA ILE A 474 -27.04 13.75 1.07
C ILE A 474 -26.81 15.26 1.10
N ARG A 475 -25.71 15.70 1.70
CA ARG A 475 -25.48 17.14 1.98
C ARG A 475 -24.11 17.61 1.51
N LEU A 476 -24.05 18.79 0.94
CA LEU A 476 -22.85 19.60 0.76
C LEU A 476 -22.91 20.73 1.79
N LEU A 477 -21.87 20.87 2.63
CA LEU A 477 -21.78 21.80 3.76
C LEU A 477 -20.96 23.05 3.41
#